data_9558a7e966b81cde7dea99bfdbdca34e
#
_entry.id   9558a7e966b81cde7dea99bfdbdca34e
#
_cell.length_a   1.000
_cell.length_b   1.000
_cell.length_c   1.000
_cell.angle_alpha   90.00
_cell.angle_beta   90.00
_cell.angle_gamma   90.00
#
_symmetry.space_group_name_H-M   'P 1'
#
loop_
_entity.id
_entity.type
_entity.pdbx_description
1 polymer ?
#
loop_
_entity_poly.entity_id
_entity_poly.type
_entity_poly.pdbx_seq_one_letter_code
_entity_poly.pdbx_strand_id
1 'polypeptide(L)'
;SVKNINKKITIRPSKEEKTNQSLANLSGGLKPPKLGATNFKVKAPKGGKPTGTLVGNKISTLRDDLKRLQASIDIENNDLQAVRSKSNANSKTYHDRVAVMRSKLQLGTTPGNPMMVEAWNAAQEQLEKVNDDIGEMNSLSSRVAADASRWA
;
A
#
# COMPACT_ATOMS: atom_id res chain seq x y z
N SER A 1 -12.59 13.45 66.42
CA SER A 1 -12.87 12.53 65.31
C SER A 1 -12.89 13.24 63.99
N VAL A 2 -11.82 13.16 63.25
CA VAL A 2 -11.73 13.71 61.91
C VAL A 2 -12.15 12.60 60.92
N LYS A 3 -13.32 12.76 60.28
CA LYS A 3 -13.79 11.84 59.26
C LYS A 3 -13.05 12.13 57.95
N ASN A 4 -12.26 11.18 57.52
CA ASN A 4 -11.56 11.16 56.23
C ASN A 4 -12.59 11.04 55.09
N ILE A 5 -12.79 12.12 54.31
CA ILE A 5 -13.61 12.13 53.13
C ILE A 5 -12.69 11.98 51.91
N ASN A 6 -12.32 10.73 51.59
CA ASN A 6 -11.69 10.40 50.30
C ASN A 6 -12.75 10.44 49.20
N LYS A 7 -13.05 11.62 48.68
CA LYS A 7 -13.89 11.80 47.52
C LYS A 7 -13.03 11.55 46.28
N LYS A 8 -13.18 10.38 45.71
CA LYS A 8 -12.53 10.00 44.44
C LYS A 8 -13.03 10.93 43.33
N ILE A 9 -12.20 11.90 42.95
CA ILE A 9 -12.51 12.79 41.85
C ILE A 9 -12.32 12.01 40.57
N THR A 10 -13.40 11.59 39.95
CA THR A 10 -13.39 11.00 38.59
C THR A 10 -13.31 12.16 37.61
N ILE A 11 -12.12 12.46 37.13
CA ILE A 11 -11.91 13.43 36.05
C ILE A 11 -12.48 12.81 34.78
N ARG A 12 -13.58 13.38 34.29
CA ARG A 12 -14.08 13.03 32.95
C ARG A 12 -13.09 13.61 31.92
N PRO A 13 -12.60 12.83 30.95
CA PRO A 13 -11.71 13.38 29.93
C PRO A 13 -12.40 14.51 29.18
N SER A 14 -11.64 15.60 28.95
CA SER A 14 -12.13 16.78 28.24
C SER A 14 -12.49 16.42 26.79
N LYS A 15 -13.31 17.27 26.18
CA LYS A 15 -13.73 17.09 24.79
C LYS A 15 -12.53 17.05 23.83
N GLU A 16 -11.45 17.75 24.16
CA GLU A 16 -10.19 17.77 23.42
C GLU A 16 -9.42 16.43 23.52
N GLU A 17 -9.43 15.79 24.69
CA GLU A 17 -8.78 14.48 24.87
C GLU A 17 -9.47 13.37 24.07
N LYS A 18 -10.79 13.43 23.95
CA LYS A 18 -11.57 12.52 23.08
C LYS A 18 -11.31 12.78 21.59
N THR A 19 -11.12 14.05 21.21
CA THR A 19 -10.80 14.41 19.81
C THR A 19 -9.39 13.95 19.45
N ASN A 20 -8.42 14.08 20.35
CA ASN A 20 -7.05 13.62 20.13
C ASN A 20 -6.95 12.08 20.10
N GLN A 21 -7.72 11.37 20.93
CA GLN A 21 -7.83 9.91 20.81
C GLN A 21 -8.51 9.46 19.52
N SER A 22 -9.50 10.22 19.03
CA SER A 22 -10.15 9.96 17.75
C SER A 22 -9.20 10.20 16.57
N LEU A 23 -8.37 11.25 16.62
CA LEU A 23 -7.34 11.55 15.63
C LEU A 23 -6.19 10.55 15.67
N ALA A 24 -5.77 10.11 16.85
CA ALA A 24 -4.75 9.05 17.01
C ALA A 24 -5.26 7.71 16.48
N ASN A 25 -6.55 7.41 16.62
CA ASN A 25 -7.17 6.22 16.03
C ASN A 25 -7.35 6.35 14.50
N LEU A 26 -7.45 7.57 13.97
CA LEU A 26 -7.46 7.84 12.52
C LEU A 26 -6.06 7.79 11.91
N SER A 27 -5.03 8.17 12.67
CA SER A 27 -3.63 8.05 12.24
C SER A 27 -2.99 6.71 12.60
N GLY A 28 -3.55 5.99 13.60
CA GLY A 28 -3.15 4.65 14.00
C GLY A 28 -3.58 3.60 13.01
N GLY A 29 -2.83 3.51 11.89
CA GLY A 29 -2.87 2.31 11.08
C GLY A 29 -4.19 2.08 10.36
N LEU A 30 -4.67 3.01 9.59
CA LEU A 30 -5.40 2.65 8.39
C LEU A 30 -4.46 1.74 7.58
N LYS A 31 -4.56 0.43 7.87
CA LYS A 31 -4.06 -0.54 6.89
C LYS A 31 -4.64 -0.09 5.57
N PRO A 32 -3.80 0.26 4.57
CA PRO A 32 -4.34 0.70 3.28
C PRO A 32 -5.42 -0.32 2.92
N PRO A 33 -6.58 0.12 2.42
CA PRO A 33 -7.62 -0.82 2.05
C PRO A 33 -6.93 -1.86 1.20
N LYS A 34 -7.02 -3.13 1.59
CA LYS A 34 -6.60 -4.22 0.71
C LYS A 34 -7.45 -3.98 -0.53
N LEU A 35 -6.85 -3.40 -1.57
CA LEU A 35 -7.48 -3.35 -2.89
C LEU A 35 -7.91 -4.77 -3.11
N GLY A 36 -9.24 -4.97 -3.25
CA GLY A 36 -9.86 -6.24 -3.11
C GLY A 36 -8.90 -7.34 -3.50
N ALA A 37 -8.41 -8.09 -2.51
CA ALA A 37 -7.79 -9.34 -2.85
C ALA A 37 -8.91 -10.07 -3.57
N THR A 38 -8.99 -9.91 -4.87
CA THR A 38 -9.81 -10.74 -5.72
C THR A 38 -9.17 -12.12 -5.63
N ASN A 39 -9.38 -12.79 -4.50
CA ASN A 39 -9.16 -14.23 -4.35
C ASN A 39 -10.16 -14.98 -5.24
N PHE A 40 -10.53 -14.37 -6.36
CA PHE A 40 -11.37 -14.97 -7.35
C PHE A 40 -10.54 -15.98 -8.14
N LYS A 41 -10.40 -17.17 -7.57
CA LYS A 41 -9.87 -18.33 -8.28
C LYS A 41 -11.03 -18.91 -9.07
N VAL A 42 -11.08 -18.60 -10.36
CA VAL A 42 -11.95 -19.30 -11.30
C VAL A 42 -11.51 -20.76 -11.29
N LYS A 43 -12.32 -21.65 -10.72
CA LYS A 43 -12.09 -23.09 -10.87
C LYS A 43 -12.30 -23.44 -12.35
N ALA A 44 -11.23 -23.80 -13.02
CA ALA A 44 -11.35 -24.34 -14.36
C ALA A 44 -12.31 -25.53 -14.34
N PRO A 45 -13.31 -25.58 -15.25
CA PRO A 45 -14.22 -26.72 -15.32
C PRO A 45 -13.42 -28.00 -15.58
N LYS A 46 -13.72 -29.05 -14.82
CA LYS A 46 -13.11 -30.36 -15.03
C LYS A 46 -13.51 -30.85 -16.41
N GLY A 47 -12.57 -30.88 -17.32
CA GLY A 47 -12.81 -31.34 -18.67
C GLY A 47 -12.92 -32.84 -18.77
N GLY A 48 -13.82 -33.31 -19.63
CA GLY A 48 -13.83 -34.68 -20.11
C GLY A 48 -12.52 -35.01 -20.88
N LYS A 49 -12.32 -36.30 -21.20
CA LYS A 49 -11.19 -36.76 -21.99
C LYS A 49 -11.20 -36.08 -23.38
N PRO A 50 -10.04 -35.74 -23.98
CA PRO A 50 -9.98 -35.21 -25.34
C PRO A 50 -10.63 -36.17 -26.30
N THR A 51 -11.61 -35.68 -27.08
CA THR A 51 -12.37 -36.49 -28.02
C THR A 51 -11.77 -36.48 -29.43
N GLY A 52 -10.67 -35.74 -29.65
CA GLY A 52 -10.04 -35.61 -30.96
C GLY A 52 -10.86 -34.86 -32.03
N THR A 53 -12.04 -34.38 -31.65
CA THR A 53 -12.90 -33.60 -32.56
C THR A 53 -12.43 -32.13 -32.62
N LEU A 54 -12.82 -31.41 -33.70
CA LEU A 54 -12.52 -29.98 -33.85
C LEU A 54 -12.97 -29.17 -32.61
N VAL A 55 -14.14 -29.49 -32.09
CA VAL A 55 -14.68 -28.84 -30.85
C VAL A 55 -13.82 -29.19 -29.62
N GLY A 56 -13.41 -30.44 -29.49
CA GLY A 56 -12.53 -30.89 -28.40
C GLY A 56 -11.18 -30.17 -28.42
N ASN A 57 -10.59 -29.98 -29.60
CA ASN A 57 -9.34 -29.24 -29.76
C ASN A 57 -9.52 -27.75 -29.42
N LYS A 58 -10.60 -27.11 -29.84
CA LYS A 58 -10.91 -25.72 -29.49
C LYS A 58 -11.08 -25.53 -27.98
N ILE A 59 -11.77 -26.47 -27.31
CA ILE A 59 -11.92 -26.45 -25.83
C ILE A 59 -10.55 -26.60 -25.14
N SER A 60 -9.66 -27.46 -25.65
CA SER A 60 -8.30 -27.59 -25.09
C SER A 60 -7.53 -26.29 -25.20
N THR A 61 -7.53 -25.65 -26.38
CA THR A 61 -6.88 -24.35 -26.59
C THR A 61 -7.41 -23.29 -25.59
N LEU A 62 -8.73 -23.15 -25.50
CA LEU A 62 -9.35 -22.18 -24.57
C LEU A 62 -9.00 -22.43 -23.11
N ARG A 63 -8.81 -23.70 -22.71
CA ARG A 63 -8.36 -24.04 -21.36
C ARG A 63 -6.91 -23.66 -21.11
N ASP A 64 -6.05 -23.86 -22.09
CA ASP A 64 -4.65 -23.48 -21.98
C ASP A 64 -4.51 -21.96 -21.94
N ASP A 65 -5.31 -21.25 -22.74
CA ASP A 65 -5.39 -19.80 -22.70
C ASP A 65 -5.88 -19.29 -21.33
N LEU A 66 -6.92 -19.90 -20.78
CA LEU A 66 -7.40 -19.57 -19.44
C LEU A 66 -6.34 -19.77 -18.36
N LYS A 67 -5.56 -20.87 -18.41
CA LYS A 67 -4.46 -21.12 -17.47
C LYS A 67 -3.37 -20.04 -17.59
N ARG A 68 -3.03 -19.64 -18.83
CA ARG A 68 -2.06 -18.57 -19.08
C ARG A 68 -2.54 -17.26 -18.50
N LEU A 69 -3.81 -16.91 -18.71
CA LEU A 69 -4.42 -15.70 -18.15
C LEU A 69 -4.40 -15.72 -16.62
N GLN A 70 -4.76 -16.84 -16.00
CA GLN A 70 -4.68 -16.97 -14.54
C GLN A 70 -3.27 -16.78 -14.00
N ALA A 71 -2.26 -17.37 -14.66
CA ALA A 71 -0.86 -17.19 -14.29
C ALA A 71 -0.40 -15.73 -14.43
N SER A 72 -0.82 -15.05 -15.52
CA SER A 72 -0.52 -13.63 -15.71
C SER A 72 -1.13 -12.77 -14.59
N ILE A 73 -2.39 -12.97 -14.27
CA ILE A 73 -3.09 -12.26 -13.19
C ILE A 73 -2.41 -12.49 -11.82
N ASP A 74 -1.97 -13.72 -11.54
CA ASP A 74 -1.28 -14.03 -10.28
C ASP A 74 0.07 -13.29 -10.19
N ILE A 75 0.83 -13.22 -11.29
CA ILE A 75 2.09 -12.47 -11.37
C ILE A 75 1.83 -10.98 -11.16
N GLU A 76 0.90 -10.39 -11.90
CA GLU A 76 0.59 -8.97 -11.81
C GLU A 76 0.05 -8.56 -10.43
N ASN A 77 -0.71 -9.43 -9.80
CA ASN A 77 -1.18 -9.20 -8.43
C ASN A 77 -0.02 -9.23 -7.42
N ASN A 78 0.93 -10.13 -7.58
CA ASN A 78 2.13 -10.17 -6.75
C ASN A 78 3.00 -8.92 -6.97
N ASP A 79 3.21 -8.51 -8.21
CA ASP A 79 3.91 -7.27 -8.56
C ASP A 79 3.22 -6.05 -7.92
N LEU A 80 1.91 -5.98 -7.99
CA LEU A 80 1.12 -4.90 -7.38
C LEU A 80 1.33 -4.83 -5.86
N GLN A 81 1.32 -5.97 -5.18
CA GLN A 81 1.56 -6.00 -3.73
C GLN A 81 3.00 -5.58 -3.40
N ALA A 82 3.98 -6.00 -4.19
CA ALA A 82 5.37 -5.62 -4.02
C ALA A 82 5.58 -4.11 -4.20
N VAL A 83 5.07 -3.53 -5.29
CA VAL A 83 5.19 -2.09 -5.58
C VAL A 83 4.47 -1.26 -4.51
N ARG A 84 3.27 -1.67 -4.06
CA ARG A 84 2.57 -1.00 -2.96
C ARG A 84 3.35 -1.02 -1.65
N SER A 85 3.92 -2.16 -1.29
CA SER A 85 4.72 -2.28 -0.07
C SER A 85 5.96 -1.38 -0.13
N LYS A 86 6.66 -1.38 -1.27
CA LYS A 86 7.83 -0.54 -1.53
C LYS A 86 7.47 0.95 -1.46
N SER A 87 6.41 1.37 -2.15
CA SER A 87 5.94 2.77 -2.17
C SER A 87 5.53 3.26 -0.78
N ASN A 88 4.83 2.43 -0.01
CA ASN A 88 4.46 2.76 1.37
C ASN A 88 5.70 2.93 2.27
N ALA A 89 6.70 2.06 2.13
CA ALA A 89 7.95 2.15 2.89
C ALA A 89 8.75 3.41 2.52
N ASN A 90 8.88 3.69 1.22
CA ASN A 90 9.57 4.87 0.71
C ASN A 90 8.87 6.17 1.13
N SER A 91 7.54 6.23 1.01
CA SER A 91 6.74 7.38 1.45
C SER A 91 6.88 7.62 2.96
N LYS A 92 6.81 6.55 3.76
CA LYS A 92 7.01 6.67 5.20
C LYS A 92 8.40 7.23 5.52
N THR A 93 9.44 6.70 4.90
CA THR A 93 10.82 7.17 5.11
C THR A 93 10.98 8.62 4.71
N TYR A 94 10.36 9.06 3.61
CA TYR A 94 10.33 10.45 3.20
C TYR A 94 9.70 11.35 4.27
N HIS A 95 8.51 10.99 4.74
CA HIS A 95 7.80 11.75 5.77
C HIS A 95 8.57 11.80 7.09
N ASP A 96 9.20 10.71 7.51
CA ASP A 96 10.05 10.67 8.70
C ASP A 96 11.24 11.64 8.56
N ARG A 97 11.90 11.69 7.40
CA ARG A 97 13.01 12.63 7.13
C ARG A 97 12.54 14.09 7.15
N VAL A 98 11.40 14.39 6.54
CA VAL A 98 10.79 15.73 6.56
C VAL A 98 10.41 16.14 7.98
N ALA A 99 9.86 15.24 8.79
CA ALA A 99 9.52 15.52 10.17
C ALA A 99 10.77 15.88 11.00
N VAL A 100 11.87 15.14 10.81
CA VAL A 100 13.15 15.43 11.48
C VAL A 100 13.69 16.82 11.09
N MET A 101 13.63 17.18 9.81
CA MET A 101 14.04 18.51 9.35
C MET A 101 13.18 19.61 9.99
N ARG A 102 11.87 19.44 9.99
CA ARG A 102 10.95 20.40 10.64
C ARG A 102 11.24 20.58 12.12
N SER A 103 11.46 19.50 12.84
CA SER A 103 11.82 19.54 14.26
C SER A 103 13.11 20.33 14.50
N LYS A 104 14.15 20.09 13.70
CA LYS A 104 15.42 20.81 13.82
C LYS A 104 15.27 22.31 13.51
N LEU A 105 14.47 22.68 12.51
CA LEU A 105 14.20 24.07 12.18
C LEU A 105 13.43 24.79 13.31
N GLN A 106 12.48 24.12 13.95
CA GLN A 106 11.76 24.66 15.11
C GLN A 106 12.67 24.91 16.29
N LEU A 107 13.73 24.11 16.47
CA LEU A 107 14.73 24.30 17.52
C LEU A 107 15.74 25.42 17.21
N GLY A 108 15.56 26.16 16.10
CA GLY A 108 16.37 27.31 15.74
C GLY A 108 17.60 27.00 14.86
N THR A 109 17.67 25.80 14.31
CA THR A 109 18.70 25.47 13.31
C THR A 109 18.45 26.24 12.02
N THR A 110 19.49 26.90 11.49
CA THR A 110 19.37 27.65 10.23
C THR A 110 19.35 26.72 9.03
N PRO A 111 18.62 27.06 7.93
CA PRO A 111 18.59 26.26 6.72
C PRO A 111 19.96 26.03 6.06
N GLY A 112 20.91 26.99 6.21
CA GLY A 112 22.27 26.90 5.67
C GLY A 112 23.24 26.04 6.52
N ASN A 113 22.79 25.47 7.63
CA ASN A 113 23.60 24.55 8.42
C ASN A 113 23.92 23.27 7.61
N PRO A 114 25.19 22.82 7.53
CA PRO A 114 25.58 21.62 6.79
C PRO A 114 24.73 20.38 7.12
N MET A 115 24.36 20.17 8.38
CA MET A 115 23.48 19.07 8.79
C MET A 115 22.07 19.18 8.18
N MET A 116 21.58 20.41 7.98
CA MET A 116 20.27 20.62 7.33
C MET A 116 20.34 20.39 5.85
N VAL A 117 21.44 20.81 5.19
CA VAL A 117 21.67 20.56 3.77
C VAL A 117 21.76 19.06 3.51
N GLU A 118 22.49 18.31 4.34
CA GLU A 118 22.57 16.86 4.25
C GLU A 118 21.19 16.19 4.44
N ALA A 119 20.43 16.62 5.45
CA ALA A 119 19.08 16.11 5.69
C ALA A 119 18.12 16.41 4.53
N TRP A 120 18.27 17.59 3.90
CA TRP A 120 17.53 17.96 2.69
C TRP A 120 17.86 17.04 1.52
N ASN A 121 19.16 16.86 1.22
CA ASN A 121 19.62 16.00 0.13
C ASN A 121 19.12 14.55 0.33
N ALA A 122 19.16 14.05 1.57
CA ALA A 122 18.65 12.74 1.90
C ALA A 122 17.12 12.62 1.74
N ALA A 123 16.37 13.70 1.97
CA ALA A 123 14.93 13.72 1.72
C ALA A 123 14.62 13.78 0.21
N GLN A 124 15.41 14.53 -0.56
CA GLN A 124 15.31 14.59 -2.02
C GLN A 124 15.56 13.22 -2.65
N GLU A 125 16.64 12.53 -2.26
CA GLU A 125 16.92 11.17 -2.71
C GLU A 125 15.76 10.22 -2.44
N GLN A 126 15.12 10.37 -1.26
CA GLN A 126 13.97 9.54 -0.93
C GLN A 126 12.73 9.89 -1.75
N LEU A 127 12.56 11.17 -2.12
CA LEU A 127 11.48 11.61 -2.99
C LEU A 127 11.65 11.04 -4.41
N GLU A 128 12.88 10.96 -4.90
CA GLU A 128 13.18 10.31 -6.19
C GLU A 128 12.77 8.84 -6.17
N LYS A 129 13.05 8.10 -5.09
CA LYS A 129 12.59 6.71 -4.95
C LYS A 129 11.07 6.58 -4.96
N VAL A 130 10.35 7.53 -4.37
CA VAL A 130 8.87 7.55 -4.44
C VAL A 130 8.40 7.81 -5.88
N ASN A 131 9.10 8.67 -6.61
CA ASN A 131 8.79 8.94 -8.02
C ASN A 131 9.05 7.70 -8.90
N ASP A 132 10.12 6.97 -8.64
CA ASP A 132 10.41 5.69 -9.33
C ASP A 132 9.31 4.66 -9.07
N ASP A 133 8.81 4.56 -7.83
CA ASP A 133 7.70 3.68 -7.49
C ASP A 133 6.42 4.02 -8.26
N ILE A 134 6.16 5.31 -8.53
CA ILE A 134 5.05 5.76 -9.38
C ILE A 134 5.28 5.30 -10.83
N GLY A 135 6.50 5.38 -11.32
CA GLY A 135 6.89 4.86 -12.64
C GLY A 135 6.64 3.36 -12.77
N GLU A 136 7.03 2.58 -11.76
CA GLU A 136 6.77 1.14 -11.69
C GLU A 136 5.26 0.83 -11.68
N MET A 137 4.47 1.60 -10.94
CA MET A 137 3.01 1.46 -10.89
C MET A 137 2.36 1.73 -12.25
N ASN A 138 2.81 2.77 -12.95
CA ASN A 138 2.32 3.10 -14.28
C ASN A 138 2.67 2.01 -15.30
N SER A 139 3.88 1.46 -15.21
CA SER A 139 4.32 0.33 -16.05
C SER A 139 3.46 -0.90 -15.81
N LEU A 140 3.19 -1.22 -14.54
CA LEU A 140 2.30 -2.32 -14.18
C LEU A 140 0.88 -2.11 -14.73
N SER A 141 0.33 -0.91 -14.58
CA SER A 141 -0.99 -0.55 -15.11
C SER A 141 -1.07 -0.76 -16.63
N SER A 142 -0.01 -0.38 -17.34
CA SER A 142 0.07 -0.57 -18.80
C SER A 142 0.11 -2.05 -19.19
N ARG A 143 0.83 -2.89 -18.43
CA ARG A 143 0.87 -4.35 -18.65
C ARG A 143 -0.51 -4.98 -18.42
N VAL A 144 -1.18 -4.64 -17.33
CA VAL A 144 -2.54 -5.11 -17.01
C VAL A 144 -3.53 -4.71 -18.12
N ALA A 145 -3.45 -3.47 -18.61
CA ALA A 145 -4.31 -3.00 -19.69
C ALA A 145 -4.04 -3.76 -21.02
N ALA A 146 -2.77 -4.05 -21.31
CA ALA A 146 -2.39 -4.83 -22.51
C ALA A 146 -2.90 -6.27 -22.41
N ASP A 147 -2.78 -6.89 -21.24
CA ASP A 147 -3.30 -8.25 -21.02
C ASP A 147 -4.82 -8.29 -21.08
N ALA A 148 -5.51 -7.32 -20.49
CA ALA A 148 -6.96 -7.20 -20.62
C ALA A 148 -7.42 -7.08 -22.09
N SER A 149 -6.69 -6.28 -22.89
CA SER A 149 -7.00 -6.12 -24.32
C SER A 149 -6.72 -7.38 -25.17
N ARG A 150 -5.77 -8.21 -24.74
CA ARG A 150 -5.43 -9.47 -25.43
C ARG A 150 -6.51 -10.53 -25.25
N TRP A 151 -7.26 -10.47 -24.14
CA TRP A 151 -8.24 -11.47 -23.75
C TRP A 151 -9.71 -11.02 -23.97
N ALA A 152 -9.92 -9.77 -24.40
CA ALA A 152 -11.22 -9.25 -24.81
C ALA A 152 -11.56 -9.66 -26.24
#